data_9d557304f475157914aef04216d3e4c7
#
_entry.id   9d557304f475157914aef04216d3e4c7
#
_cell.length_a   1.000
_cell.length_b   1.000
_cell.length_c   1.000
_cell.angle_alpha   90.00
_cell.angle_beta   90.00
_cell.angle_gamma   90.00
#
_symmetry.space_group_name_H-M   'P 1'
#
loop_
_entity.id
_entity.type
_entity.pdbx_description
1 polymer ?
#
loop_
_entity_poly.entity_id
_entity_poly.type
_entity_poly.pdbx_seq_one_letter_code
_entity_poly.pdbx_strand_id
1 'polypeptide(L)'
;MTSKDIEEKAILALKNYIWGSKVISQFIAENDKEPFWDGYVNLYKDSQKDKKSFLGRVPLQIKGKLVRSFKKEKFKYNIDVTDLKAYLADPTVYIVCQMKEDSKDTLLYYRNLLPETIKNLLKGKDKQKTIAVKMKPFPESLESFESILRVFIGDSRKQISYSGMKSLTLEDARKRKVNNFSFVMPLANMSPADCMGFLSSHDSYMYAQVDKDLGIEIPISGEMNFSFTNVAN
;
A
#
# COMPACT_ATOMS: atom_id res chain seq x y z
N MET A 1 -18.53 -17.71 15.09
CA MET A 1 -18.75 -16.46 14.30
C MET A 1 -19.09 -16.81 12.86
N THR A 2 -20.10 -16.17 12.27
CA THR A 2 -20.42 -16.30 10.83
C THR A 2 -19.44 -15.53 9.98
N SER A 3 -19.41 -15.78 8.67
CA SER A 3 -18.57 -15.01 7.72
C SER A 3 -18.89 -13.52 7.79
N LYS A 4 -20.17 -13.18 7.93
CA LYS A 4 -20.66 -11.81 8.06
C LYS A 4 -20.13 -11.14 9.34
N ASP A 5 -20.21 -11.83 10.48
CA ASP A 5 -19.68 -11.27 11.77
C ASP A 5 -18.17 -11.00 11.69
N ILE A 6 -17.42 -11.86 10.97
CA ILE A 6 -15.98 -11.72 10.78
C ILE A 6 -15.67 -10.48 9.94
N GLU A 7 -16.43 -10.24 8.88
CA GLU A 7 -16.28 -9.09 8.00
C GLU A 7 -16.63 -7.78 8.74
N GLU A 8 -17.79 -7.73 9.39
CA GLU A 8 -18.22 -6.56 10.19
C GLU A 8 -17.22 -6.21 11.29
N LYS A 9 -16.68 -7.22 11.98
CA LYS A 9 -15.66 -7.01 13.01
C LYS A 9 -14.34 -6.47 12.42
N ALA A 10 -13.96 -6.91 11.21
CA ALA A 10 -12.76 -6.41 10.53
C ALA A 10 -12.93 -4.94 10.11
N ILE A 11 -14.10 -4.59 9.57
CA ILE A 11 -14.45 -3.21 9.21
C ILE A 11 -14.45 -2.31 10.45
N LEU A 12 -15.06 -2.76 11.54
CA LEU A 12 -15.10 -2.01 12.80
C LEU A 12 -13.70 -1.79 13.38
N ALA A 13 -12.82 -2.79 13.33
CA ALA A 13 -11.44 -2.66 13.79
C ALA A 13 -10.68 -1.59 13.02
N LEU A 14 -10.84 -1.53 11.69
CA LEU A 14 -10.24 -0.49 10.87
C LEU A 14 -10.84 0.89 11.18
N LYS A 15 -12.19 1.00 11.23
CA LYS A 15 -12.89 2.25 11.56
C LYS A 15 -12.40 2.82 12.90
N ASN A 16 -12.25 1.97 13.91
CA ASN A 16 -11.74 2.38 15.23
C ASN A 16 -10.28 2.85 15.17
N TYR A 17 -9.43 2.18 14.37
CA TYR A 17 -8.04 2.57 14.22
C TYR A 17 -7.91 3.97 13.59
N ILE A 18 -8.69 4.28 12.56
CA ILE A 18 -8.61 5.57 11.85
C ILE A 18 -9.48 6.67 12.46
N TRP A 19 -10.26 6.36 13.51
CA TRP A 19 -11.25 7.29 14.10
C TRP A 19 -10.67 8.64 14.52
N GLY A 20 -9.46 8.68 15.06
CA GLY A 20 -8.82 9.90 15.53
C GLY A 20 -8.18 10.77 14.45
N SER A 21 -8.20 10.35 13.18
CA SER A 21 -7.53 11.09 12.11
C SER A 21 -8.21 12.43 11.80
N LYS A 22 -7.42 13.48 11.83
CA LYS A 22 -7.86 14.81 11.40
C LYS A 22 -7.84 14.98 9.87
N VAL A 23 -7.16 14.09 9.14
CA VAL A 23 -6.92 14.22 7.69
C VAL A 23 -7.50 13.05 6.87
N ILE A 24 -8.14 12.06 7.49
CA ILE A 24 -8.82 10.96 6.80
C ILE A 24 -10.33 11.12 6.91
N SER A 25 -11.05 10.93 5.79
CA SER A 25 -12.50 10.67 5.79
C SER A 25 -12.74 9.29 5.19
N GLN A 26 -13.51 8.45 5.89
CA GLN A 26 -13.77 7.07 5.51
C GLN A 26 -15.13 6.89 4.85
N PHE A 27 -15.20 6.04 3.83
CA PHE A 27 -16.38 5.64 3.11
C PHE A 27 -16.32 4.12 2.91
N ILE A 28 -16.52 3.38 4.00
CA ILE A 28 -16.44 1.92 4.02
C ILE A 28 -17.86 1.41 4.17
N ALA A 29 -18.35 0.71 3.15
CA ALA A 29 -19.69 0.15 3.13
C ALA A 29 -19.77 -1.08 4.04
N GLU A 30 -20.92 -1.23 4.69
CA GLU A 30 -21.30 -2.42 5.41
C GLU A 30 -22.30 -3.21 4.54
N ASN A 31 -22.00 -4.47 4.26
CA ASN A 31 -22.81 -5.34 3.41
C ASN A 31 -22.93 -4.90 1.93
N ASP A 32 -22.00 -4.13 1.42
CA ASP A 32 -21.94 -3.84 0.00
C ASP A 32 -21.32 -5.01 -0.77
N LYS A 33 -21.86 -5.25 -1.98
CA LYS A 33 -21.40 -6.31 -2.87
C LYS A 33 -20.61 -5.78 -4.06
N GLU A 34 -19.96 -4.61 -3.91
CA GLU A 34 -19.07 -4.17 -4.96
C GLU A 34 -17.92 -5.18 -5.14
N PRO A 35 -17.72 -5.67 -6.36
CA PRO A 35 -16.60 -6.58 -6.61
C PRO A 35 -15.28 -5.84 -6.37
N PHE A 36 -14.35 -6.48 -5.66
CA PHE A 36 -12.97 -6.06 -5.44
C PHE A 36 -12.70 -4.99 -4.37
N TRP A 37 -13.68 -4.13 -4.00
CA TRP A 37 -13.45 -3.09 -2.97
C TRP A 37 -14.59 -3.07 -1.96
N ASP A 38 -14.21 -2.89 -0.69
CA ASP A 38 -15.17 -2.71 0.43
C ASP A 38 -15.37 -1.23 0.75
N GLY A 39 -14.74 -0.34 -0.02
CA GLY A 39 -14.84 1.10 0.13
C GLY A 39 -13.52 1.83 -0.10
N TYR A 40 -13.43 3.03 0.45
CA TYR A 40 -12.25 3.88 0.30
C TYR A 40 -12.08 4.85 1.46
N VAL A 41 -10.90 5.43 1.55
CA VAL A 41 -10.64 6.60 2.36
C VAL A 41 -10.19 7.76 1.48
N ASN A 42 -10.64 8.96 1.82
CA ASN A 42 -10.12 10.21 1.27
C ASN A 42 -9.07 10.76 2.22
N LEU A 43 -7.93 11.15 1.67
CA LEU A 43 -6.85 11.78 2.42
C LEU A 43 -6.76 13.26 2.07
N TYR A 44 -6.52 14.09 3.08
CA TYR A 44 -6.41 15.54 2.98
C TYR A 44 -5.06 16.03 3.51
N LYS A 45 -4.69 17.27 3.16
CA LYS A 45 -3.48 17.93 3.68
C LYS A 45 -3.62 18.34 5.14
N ASP A 46 -4.83 18.77 5.51
CA ASP A 46 -5.15 19.35 6.81
C ASP A 46 -6.53 18.93 7.32
N SER A 47 -6.90 19.41 8.49
CA SER A 47 -8.14 19.07 9.19
C SER A 47 -9.41 19.73 8.63
N GLN A 48 -9.29 20.68 7.70
CA GLN A 48 -10.45 21.32 7.08
C GLN A 48 -11.21 20.36 6.15
N LYS A 49 -10.47 19.38 5.57
CA LYS A 49 -11.04 18.34 4.71
C LYS A 49 -11.88 18.89 3.56
N ASP A 50 -11.46 20.03 3.01
CA ASP A 50 -12.11 20.69 1.88
C ASP A 50 -11.54 20.25 0.53
N LYS A 51 -12.09 20.78 -0.57
CA LYS A 51 -11.61 20.46 -1.94
C LYS A 51 -10.16 20.90 -2.17
N LYS A 52 -9.69 21.98 -1.52
CA LYS A 52 -8.34 22.51 -1.71
C LYS A 52 -7.30 21.69 -0.97
N SER A 53 -7.70 21.09 0.13
CA SER A 53 -6.84 20.21 0.94
C SER A 53 -6.87 18.75 0.48
N PHE A 54 -7.74 18.35 -0.44
CA PHE A 54 -7.87 16.98 -0.93
C PHE A 54 -6.59 16.49 -1.63
N LEU A 55 -6.00 15.42 -1.12
CA LEU A 55 -4.82 14.78 -1.69
C LEU A 55 -5.17 13.64 -2.65
N GLY A 56 -6.15 12.84 -2.30
CA GLY A 56 -6.55 11.70 -3.12
C GLY A 56 -7.41 10.70 -2.37
N ARG A 57 -7.92 9.75 -3.14
CA ARG A 57 -8.70 8.61 -2.68
C ARG A 57 -7.83 7.37 -2.67
N VAL A 58 -7.99 6.54 -1.66
CA VAL A 58 -7.32 5.25 -1.51
C VAL A 58 -8.39 4.17 -1.43
N PRO A 59 -8.55 3.33 -2.46
CA PRO A 59 -9.44 2.17 -2.41
C PRO A 59 -8.96 1.16 -1.36
N LEU A 60 -9.90 0.51 -0.70
CA LEU A 60 -9.65 -0.46 0.36
C LEU A 60 -10.34 -1.79 0.06
N GLN A 61 -9.61 -2.89 0.31
CA GLN A 61 -10.18 -4.22 0.44
C GLN A 61 -9.91 -4.73 1.86
N ILE A 62 -10.95 -5.17 2.55
CA ILE A 62 -10.88 -5.54 3.96
C ILE A 62 -11.30 -6.99 4.13
N LYS A 63 -10.46 -7.81 4.75
CA LYS A 63 -10.76 -9.21 5.05
C LYS A 63 -10.58 -9.52 6.53
N GLY A 64 -11.52 -10.23 7.09
CA GLY A 64 -11.38 -10.81 8.41
C GLY A 64 -10.76 -12.21 8.36
N LYS A 65 -10.00 -12.58 9.38
CA LYS A 65 -9.43 -13.92 9.55
C LYS A 65 -9.48 -14.36 11.00
N LEU A 66 -10.25 -15.42 11.27
CA LEU A 66 -10.20 -16.11 12.55
C LEU A 66 -8.86 -16.83 12.70
N VAL A 67 -8.25 -16.66 13.87
CA VAL A 67 -6.99 -17.30 14.24
C VAL A 67 -7.06 -17.85 15.67
N ARG A 68 -6.37 -18.95 15.93
CA ARG A 68 -6.23 -19.49 17.30
C ARG A 68 -5.26 -18.65 18.14
N SER A 69 -4.20 -18.15 17.51
CA SER A 69 -3.21 -17.25 18.09
C SER A 69 -2.79 -16.19 17.09
N PHE A 70 -2.55 -14.97 17.55
CA PHE A 70 -2.09 -13.88 16.69
C PHE A 70 -0.68 -14.14 16.17
N LYS A 71 -0.47 -13.89 14.88
CA LYS A 71 0.85 -13.95 14.22
C LYS A 71 1.36 -12.52 14.07
N LYS A 72 2.16 -12.05 15.03
CA LYS A 72 2.70 -10.67 15.00
C LYS A 72 3.69 -10.45 13.85
N GLU A 73 4.47 -11.48 13.50
CA GLU A 73 5.49 -11.40 12.45
C GLU A 73 5.24 -12.42 11.33
N LYS A 74 5.75 -12.13 10.12
CA LYS A 74 5.73 -13.04 8.96
C LYS A 74 4.34 -13.56 8.57
N PHE A 75 3.31 -12.74 8.76
CA PHE A 75 1.96 -13.10 8.34
C PHE A 75 1.84 -13.07 6.82
N LYS A 76 1.26 -14.12 6.25
CA LYS A 76 0.90 -14.22 4.83
C LYS A 76 -0.60 -14.45 4.69
N TYR A 77 -1.19 -13.82 3.68
CA TYR A 77 -2.57 -14.01 3.31
C TYR A 77 -2.67 -14.41 1.84
N ASN A 78 -3.54 -15.37 1.51
CA ASN A 78 -3.75 -15.80 0.14
C ASN A 78 -4.75 -14.87 -0.55
N ILE A 79 -4.35 -14.25 -1.63
CA ILE A 79 -5.17 -13.37 -2.46
C ILE A 79 -5.39 -14.05 -3.81
N ASP A 80 -6.62 -13.99 -4.33
CA ASP A 80 -6.95 -14.54 -5.64
C ASP A 80 -6.20 -13.79 -6.74
N VAL A 81 -5.70 -14.53 -7.72
CA VAL A 81 -4.99 -13.95 -8.88
C VAL A 81 -5.91 -13.04 -9.70
N THR A 82 -7.20 -13.35 -9.75
CA THR A 82 -8.20 -12.50 -10.40
C THR A 82 -8.30 -11.13 -9.74
N ASP A 83 -8.32 -11.09 -8.40
CA ASP A 83 -8.35 -9.83 -7.63
C ASP A 83 -7.06 -9.04 -7.85
N LEU A 84 -5.89 -9.71 -7.77
CA LEU A 84 -4.61 -9.06 -8.04
C LEU A 84 -4.56 -8.43 -9.44
N LYS A 85 -5.12 -9.10 -10.46
CA LYS A 85 -5.19 -8.55 -11.81
C LYS A 85 -6.13 -7.35 -11.91
N ALA A 86 -7.24 -7.33 -11.18
CA ALA A 86 -8.14 -6.17 -11.12
C ALA A 86 -7.43 -4.95 -10.51
N TYR A 87 -6.64 -5.14 -9.46
CA TYR A 87 -5.89 -4.07 -8.79
C TYR A 87 -4.72 -3.50 -9.62
N LEU A 88 -4.36 -4.09 -10.76
CA LEU A 88 -3.39 -3.46 -11.69
C LEU A 88 -3.91 -2.14 -12.27
N ALA A 89 -5.21 -2.07 -12.54
CA ALA A 89 -5.86 -0.89 -13.11
C ALA A 89 -6.33 0.09 -12.03
N ASP A 90 -6.71 -0.43 -10.85
CA ASP A 90 -7.17 0.37 -9.71
C ASP A 90 -6.50 -0.11 -8.42
N PRO A 91 -5.29 0.39 -8.12
CA PRO A 91 -4.50 -0.02 -6.97
C PRO A 91 -5.24 0.15 -5.65
N THR A 92 -5.02 -0.78 -4.72
CA THR A 92 -5.73 -0.82 -3.44
C THR A 92 -4.79 -1.04 -2.26
N VAL A 93 -5.20 -0.56 -1.09
CA VAL A 93 -4.63 -1.01 0.18
C VAL A 93 -5.44 -2.21 0.67
N TYR A 94 -4.82 -3.37 0.62
CA TYR A 94 -5.42 -4.63 1.07
C TYR A 94 -5.19 -4.79 2.57
N ILE A 95 -6.26 -4.96 3.32
CA ILE A 95 -6.25 -5.01 4.78
C ILE A 95 -6.74 -6.36 5.25
N VAL A 96 -6.05 -6.96 6.21
CA VAL A 96 -6.48 -8.20 6.87
C VAL A 96 -6.51 -7.98 8.38
N CYS A 97 -7.66 -8.22 8.97
CA CYS A 97 -7.86 -8.20 10.41
C CYS A 97 -7.81 -9.63 10.97
N GLN A 98 -6.80 -9.96 11.75
CA GLN A 98 -6.81 -11.18 12.55
C GLN A 98 -7.65 -10.96 13.80
N MET A 99 -8.48 -11.95 14.14
CA MET A 99 -9.33 -11.93 15.32
C MET A 99 -9.47 -13.34 15.91
N LYS A 100 -9.75 -13.42 17.21
CA LYS A 100 -10.11 -14.66 17.91
C LYS A 100 -11.61 -14.69 18.16
N GLU A 101 -12.16 -15.88 18.26
CA GLU A 101 -13.60 -16.07 18.47
C GLU A 101 -14.07 -15.47 19.79
N ASP A 102 -13.33 -15.76 20.86
CA ASP A 102 -13.70 -15.40 22.24
C ASP A 102 -12.94 -14.16 22.77
N SER A 103 -12.44 -13.30 21.89
CA SER A 103 -11.70 -12.10 22.28
C SER A 103 -12.18 -10.87 21.50
N LYS A 104 -12.14 -9.73 22.18
CA LYS A 104 -12.33 -8.43 21.52
C LYS A 104 -11.07 -7.97 20.79
N ASP A 105 -9.91 -8.59 21.07
CA ASP A 105 -8.65 -8.19 20.49
C ASP A 105 -8.62 -8.49 19.00
N THR A 106 -8.01 -7.57 18.27
CA THR A 106 -7.79 -7.66 16.83
C THR A 106 -6.40 -7.18 16.47
N LEU A 107 -5.80 -7.74 15.42
CA LEU A 107 -4.56 -7.23 14.84
C LEU A 107 -4.78 -6.92 13.36
N LEU A 108 -4.51 -5.69 12.99
CA LEU A 108 -4.61 -5.22 11.61
C LEU A 108 -3.27 -5.40 10.88
N TYR A 109 -3.39 -5.84 9.63
CA TYR A 109 -2.28 -5.96 8.68
C TYR A 109 -2.69 -5.30 7.38
N TYR A 110 -1.70 -4.79 6.64
CA TYR A 110 -1.94 -4.18 5.33
C TYR A 110 -0.92 -4.62 4.31
N ARG A 111 -1.27 -4.43 3.05
CA ARG A 111 -0.37 -4.47 1.92
C ARG A 111 -0.79 -3.45 0.87
N ASN A 112 0.14 -2.61 0.45
CA ASN A 112 -0.07 -1.75 -0.71
C ASN A 112 0.02 -2.61 -1.97
N LEU A 113 -1.10 -2.80 -2.66
CA LEU A 113 -1.16 -3.51 -3.93
C LEU A 113 -1.09 -2.50 -5.07
N LEU A 114 0.13 -2.06 -5.34
CA LEU A 114 0.48 -1.17 -6.45
C LEU A 114 0.90 -2.00 -7.68
N PRO A 115 0.81 -1.47 -8.90
CA PRO A 115 1.14 -2.21 -10.12
C PRO A 115 2.48 -2.94 -10.08
N GLU A 116 3.56 -2.32 -9.56
CA GLU A 116 4.87 -2.97 -9.48
C GLU A 116 4.91 -4.11 -8.46
N THR A 117 4.25 -3.96 -7.30
CA THR A 117 4.07 -5.07 -6.34
C THR A 117 3.34 -6.23 -7.00
N ILE A 118 2.23 -5.95 -7.68
CA ILE A 118 1.38 -6.97 -8.29
C ILE A 118 2.11 -7.71 -9.41
N LYS A 119 2.81 -7.00 -10.30
CA LYS A 119 3.64 -7.60 -11.36
C LYS A 119 4.66 -8.59 -10.78
N ASN A 120 5.34 -8.20 -9.69
CA ASN A 120 6.29 -9.06 -9.00
C ASN A 120 5.64 -10.29 -8.37
N LEU A 121 4.48 -10.11 -7.73
CA LEU A 121 3.72 -11.22 -7.15
C LEU A 121 3.25 -12.22 -8.21
N LEU A 122 2.81 -11.74 -9.37
CA LEU A 122 2.30 -12.55 -10.49
C LEU A 122 3.41 -13.20 -11.31
N LYS A 123 4.65 -12.73 -11.24
CA LYS A 123 5.76 -13.24 -12.07
C LYS A 123 5.93 -14.73 -11.96
N GLY A 124 5.68 -15.45 -13.07
CA GLY A 124 5.72 -16.91 -13.13
C GLY A 124 4.61 -17.64 -12.36
N LYS A 125 3.56 -16.94 -11.93
CA LYS A 125 2.47 -17.50 -11.12
C LYS A 125 1.07 -17.24 -11.69
N ASP A 126 0.98 -16.78 -12.93
CA ASP A 126 -0.29 -16.38 -13.57
C ASP A 126 -1.33 -17.50 -13.65
N LYS A 127 -0.90 -18.78 -13.60
CA LYS A 127 -1.76 -19.96 -13.65
C LYS A 127 -2.22 -20.43 -12.26
N GLN A 128 -1.72 -19.85 -11.18
CA GLN A 128 -2.17 -20.19 -9.82
C GLN A 128 -3.53 -19.58 -9.56
N LYS A 129 -4.34 -20.22 -8.69
CA LYS A 129 -5.62 -19.67 -8.24
C LYS A 129 -5.39 -18.52 -7.25
N THR A 130 -4.48 -18.71 -6.31
CA THR A 130 -4.17 -17.74 -5.26
C THR A 130 -2.67 -17.56 -5.09
N ILE A 131 -2.25 -16.42 -4.57
CA ILE A 131 -0.86 -16.12 -4.23
C ILE A 131 -0.77 -15.74 -2.75
N ALA A 132 0.19 -16.34 -2.04
CA ALA A 132 0.48 -16.00 -0.65
C ALA A 132 1.25 -14.68 -0.58
N VAL A 133 0.57 -13.62 -0.19
CA VAL A 133 1.11 -12.26 -0.08
C VAL A 133 1.58 -12.01 1.35
N LYS A 134 2.82 -11.51 1.51
CA LYS A 134 3.35 -11.10 2.82
C LYS A 134 2.67 -9.80 3.22
N MET A 135 2.02 -9.81 4.38
CA MET A 135 1.36 -8.65 4.97
C MET A 135 2.28 -7.96 5.98
N LYS A 136 2.16 -6.65 6.09
CA LYS A 136 2.82 -5.83 7.12
C LYS A 136 1.85 -5.55 8.27
N PRO A 137 2.29 -5.53 9.53
CA PRO A 137 1.44 -5.07 10.62
C PRO A 137 1.10 -3.58 10.41
N PHE A 138 -0.06 -3.15 10.86
CA PHE A 138 -0.38 -1.73 10.93
C PHE A 138 0.65 -1.02 11.82
N PRO A 139 1.04 0.21 11.48
CA PRO A 139 1.92 0.99 12.32
C PRO A 139 1.24 1.32 13.66
N GLU A 140 2.06 1.57 14.68
CA GLU A 140 1.55 1.89 16.02
C GLU A 140 0.87 3.26 16.04
N SER A 141 1.37 4.23 15.26
CA SER A 141 0.81 5.58 15.20
C SER A 141 -0.05 5.79 13.96
N LEU A 142 -1.10 6.56 14.14
CA LEU A 142 -2.01 6.95 13.07
C LEU A 142 -1.30 7.83 12.02
N GLU A 143 -0.39 8.71 12.46
CA GLU A 143 0.41 9.58 11.58
C GLU A 143 1.31 8.77 10.64
N SER A 144 1.85 7.66 11.12
CA SER A 144 2.61 6.74 10.27
C SER A 144 1.73 6.10 9.21
N PHE A 145 0.50 5.74 9.55
CA PHE A 145 -0.47 5.22 8.57
C PHE A 145 -0.88 6.30 7.55
N GLU A 146 -1.12 7.52 7.99
CA GLU A 146 -1.40 8.66 7.11
C GLU A 146 -0.24 8.89 6.11
N SER A 147 1.00 8.77 6.58
CA SER A 147 2.20 8.87 5.75
C SER A 147 2.25 7.74 4.69
N ILE A 148 1.91 6.51 5.07
CA ILE A 148 1.80 5.38 4.14
C ILE A 148 0.76 5.67 3.05
N LEU A 149 -0.41 6.20 3.41
CA LEU A 149 -1.46 6.54 2.46
C LEU A 149 -1.04 7.69 1.52
N ARG A 150 -0.27 8.68 1.99
CA ARG A 150 0.28 9.76 1.16
C ARG A 150 1.22 9.20 0.09
N VAL A 151 2.13 8.32 0.48
CA VAL A 151 3.05 7.65 -0.44
C VAL A 151 2.30 6.77 -1.41
N PHE A 152 1.31 5.98 -0.93
CA PHE A 152 0.46 5.17 -1.79
C PHE A 152 -0.21 5.99 -2.90
N ILE A 153 -0.77 7.16 -2.58
CA ILE A 153 -1.40 8.05 -3.57
C ILE A 153 -0.38 8.52 -4.61
N GLY A 154 0.81 8.92 -4.17
CA GLY A 154 1.88 9.38 -5.06
C GLY A 154 2.38 8.28 -5.99
N ASP A 155 2.67 7.10 -5.44
CA ASP A 155 3.13 5.94 -6.20
C ASP A 155 2.04 5.41 -7.14
N SER A 156 0.78 5.36 -6.70
CA SER A 156 -0.35 4.95 -7.53
C SER A 156 -0.45 5.83 -8.79
N ARG A 157 -0.38 7.15 -8.63
CA ARG A 157 -0.43 8.10 -9.76
C ARG A 157 0.71 7.89 -10.76
N LYS A 158 1.92 7.59 -10.25
CA LYS A 158 3.08 7.32 -11.10
C LYS A 158 3.00 5.96 -11.80
N GLN A 159 2.42 4.95 -11.18
CA GLN A 159 2.45 3.56 -11.67
C GLN A 159 1.27 3.18 -12.55
N ILE A 160 0.08 3.76 -12.37
CA ILE A 160 -1.13 3.41 -13.13
C ILE A 160 -0.91 3.50 -14.63
N SER A 161 -0.28 4.57 -15.12
CA SER A 161 0.00 4.77 -16.55
C SER A 161 0.91 3.69 -17.16
N TYR A 162 1.65 2.97 -16.32
CA TYR A 162 2.58 1.91 -16.73
C TYR A 162 2.10 0.51 -16.32
N SER A 163 0.87 0.36 -15.84
CA SER A 163 0.35 -0.92 -15.32
C SER A 163 0.37 -2.04 -16.35
N GLY A 164 0.05 -1.72 -17.62
CA GLY A 164 0.09 -2.65 -18.75
C GLY A 164 1.46 -2.81 -19.43
N MET A 165 2.49 -2.06 -18.99
CA MET A 165 3.81 -2.05 -19.62
C MET A 165 4.80 -2.87 -18.80
N LYS A 166 5.86 -3.37 -19.49
CA LYS A 166 6.99 -4.00 -18.80
C LYS A 166 7.77 -2.92 -18.05
N SER A 167 8.00 -3.15 -16.76
CA SER A 167 8.79 -2.25 -15.93
C SER A 167 10.25 -2.26 -16.34
N LEU A 168 10.94 -1.13 -16.18
CA LEU A 168 12.38 -1.05 -16.38
C LEU A 168 13.11 -1.82 -15.27
N THR A 169 14.19 -2.50 -15.63
CA THR A 169 15.16 -2.96 -14.62
C THR A 169 16.24 -1.90 -14.39
N LEU A 170 17.00 -2.01 -13.31
CA LEU A 170 18.18 -1.15 -13.10
C LEU A 170 19.20 -1.31 -14.23
N GLU A 171 19.31 -2.51 -14.79
CA GLU A 171 20.18 -2.77 -15.95
C GLU A 171 19.67 -2.04 -17.21
N ASP A 172 18.36 -2.06 -17.46
CA ASP A 172 17.76 -1.31 -18.56
C ASP A 172 18.00 0.20 -18.40
N ALA A 173 17.84 0.74 -17.19
CA ALA A 173 18.11 2.14 -16.89
C ALA A 173 19.58 2.49 -17.14
N ARG A 174 20.53 1.62 -16.71
CA ARG A 174 21.97 1.79 -16.97
C ARG A 174 22.28 1.78 -18.46
N LYS A 175 21.72 0.84 -19.23
CA LYS A 175 21.91 0.76 -20.70
C LYS A 175 21.41 2.03 -21.39
N ARG A 176 20.34 2.64 -20.88
CA ARG A 176 19.76 3.91 -21.37
C ARG A 176 20.47 5.14 -20.84
N LYS A 177 21.54 4.99 -20.04
CA LYS A 177 22.28 6.09 -19.40
C LYS A 177 21.41 7.01 -18.53
N VAL A 178 20.38 6.44 -17.89
CA VAL A 178 19.54 7.19 -16.95
C VAL A 178 20.35 7.43 -15.66
N ASN A 179 20.53 8.68 -15.30
CA ASN A 179 21.31 9.10 -14.13
C ASN A 179 20.45 9.72 -13.02
N ASN A 180 19.19 10.05 -13.34
CA ASN A 180 18.28 10.69 -12.39
C ASN A 180 17.18 9.71 -11.97
N PHE A 181 17.00 9.62 -10.66
CA PHE A 181 15.97 8.79 -10.05
C PHE A 181 15.18 9.60 -9.03
N SER A 182 13.91 9.30 -8.88
CA SER A 182 13.04 9.89 -7.89
C SER A 182 12.33 8.84 -7.04
N PHE A 183 11.83 9.29 -5.89
CA PHE A 183 11.02 8.51 -4.95
C PHE A 183 9.82 9.35 -4.51
N VAL A 184 8.74 8.69 -4.13
CA VAL A 184 7.61 9.36 -3.48
C VAL A 184 7.88 9.40 -1.97
N MET A 185 7.78 10.59 -1.38
CA MET A 185 7.97 10.82 0.05
C MET A 185 6.68 11.34 0.68
N PRO A 186 6.42 11.03 1.97
CA PRO A 186 5.16 11.42 2.63
C PRO A 186 5.04 12.93 2.88
N LEU A 187 6.18 13.61 3.06
CA LEU A 187 6.25 15.05 3.35
C LEU A 187 7.36 15.69 2.53
N ALA A 188 7.12 16.94 2.07
CA ALA A 188 8.08 17.67 1.27
C ALA A 188 9.34 18.14 2.05
N ASN A 189 9.22 18.31 3.37
CA ASN A 189 10.25 18.89 4.23
C ASN A 189 10.78 17.91 5.30
N MET A 190 10.93 16.64 4.93
CA MET A 190 11.54 15.66 5.81
C MET A 190 13.06 15.91 5.91
N SER A 191 13.64 15.74 7.10
CA SER A 191 15.09 15.70 7.21
C SER A 191 15.67 14.52 6.44
N PRO A 192 16.93 14.57 5.97
CA PRO A 192 17.56 13.42 5.31
C PRO A 192 17.51 12.14 6.15
N ALA A 193 17.66 12.22 7.46
CA ALA A 193 17.59 11.08 8.36
C ALA A 193 16.18 10.47 8.40
N ASP A 194 15.12 11.31 8.47
CA ASP A 194 13.74 10.85 8.44
C ASP A 194 13.39 10.22 7.09
N CYS A 195 13.86 10.82 5.98
CA CYS A 195 13.71 10.24 4.64
C CYS A 195 14.31 8.83 4.57
N MET A 196 15.54 8.67 5.07
CA MET A 196 16.25 7.40 5.06
C MET A 196 15.55 6.36 5.95
N GLY A 197 15.13 6.77 7.15
CA GLY A 197 14.33 5.93 8.05
C GLY A 197 13.03 5.46 7.40
N PHE A 198 12.32 6.36 6.73
CA PHE A 198 11.10 6.02 6.01
C PHE A 198 11.37 5.02 4.87
N LEU A 199 12.34 5.29 4.00
CA LEU A 199 12.68 4.41 2.87
C LEU A 199 13.12 3.02 3.31
N SER A 200 13.77 2.89 4.48
CA SER A 200 14.20 1.58 5.02
C SER A 200 13.08 0.77 5.67
N SER A 201 12.05 1.43 6.18
CA SER A 201 10.94 0.78 6.93
C SER A 201 9.70 0.50 6.09
N HIS A 202 9.54 1.18 4.95
CA HIS A 202 8.35 1.08 4.09
C HIS A 202 8.67 0.49 2.72
N ASP A 203 7.63 0.04 2.00
CA ASP A 203 7.77 -0.32 0.59
C ASP A 203 7.99 0.98 -0.20
N SER A 204 9.12 1.08 -0.85
CA SER A 204 9.51 2.25 -1.62
C SER A 204 9.77 1.84 -3.06
N TYR A 205 9.41 2.70 -4.00
CA TYR A 205 9.59 2.49 -5.43
C TYR A 205 10.48 3.58 -5.99
N MET A 206 11.38 3.14 -6.87
CA MET A 206 12.27 4.05 -7.59
C MET A 206 11.75 4.28 -8.99
N TYR A 207 11.82 5.51 -9.43
CA TYR A 207 11.41 5.94 -10.77
C TYR A 207 12.61 6.49 -11.53
N ALA A 208 12.85 5.94 -12.72
CA ALA A 208 13.87 6.43 -13.64
C ALA A 208 13.34 7.64 -14.41
N GLN A 209 13.99 8.78 -14.33
CA GLN A 209 13.65 9.96 -15.11
C GLN A 209 14.25 9.81 -16.52
N VAL A 210 13.43 9.34 -17.47
CA VAL A 210 13.88 9.03 -18.84
C VAL A 210 13.81 10.24 -19.76
N ASP A 211 12.97 11.22 -19.45
CA ASP A 211 12.89 12.50 -20.12
C ASP A 211 12.63 13.59 -19.09
N LYS A 212 13.61 14.49 -18.93
CA LYS A 212 13.55 15.57 -17.94
C LYS A 212 12.65 16.71 -18.40
N ASP A 213 12.65 16.99 -19.69
CA ASP A 213 11.90 18.13 -20.26
C ASP A 213 10.40 17.82 -20.31
N LEU A 214 10.05 16.58 -20.60
CA LEU A 214 8.68 16.09 -20.57
C LEU A 214 8.24 15.57 -19.19
N GLY A 215 9.14 15.51 -18.21
CA GLY A 215 8.84 14.99 -16.86
C GLY A 215 8.46 13.51 -16.86
N ILE A 216 8.94 12.72 -17.83
CA ILE A 216 8.59 11.30 -17.94
C ILE A 216 9.43 10.48 -16.96
N GLU A 217 8.75 9.84 -16.03
CA GLU A 217 9.31 8.95 -15.03
C GLU A 217 8.72 7.55 -15.16
N ILE A 218 9.58 6.54 -15.32
CA ILE A 218 9.18 5.14 -15.48
C ILE A 218 9.55 4.35 -14.21
N PRO A 219 8.64 3.54 -13.65
CA PRO A 219 8.95 2.74 -12.48
C PRO A 219 10.05 1.69 -12.79
N ILE A 220 10.99 1.58 -11.86
CA ILE A 220 11.95 0.48 -11.84
C ILE A 220 11.28 -0.73 -11.20
N SER A 221 11.48 -1.90 -11.80
CA SER A 221 10.85 -3.14 -11.35
C SER A 221 11.24 -3.50 -9.92
N GLY A 222 10.23 -3.74 -9.11
CA GLY A 222 10.36 -4.23 -7.75
C GLY A 222 10.28 -3.15 -6.68
N GLU A 223 10.08 -3.62 -5.46
CA GLU A 223 10.18 -2.82 -4.25
C GLU A 223 11.65 -2.68 -3.89
N MET A 224 12.09 -1.47 -3.57
CA MET A 224 13.44 -1.21 -3.12
C MET A 224 13.54 -1.42 -1.61
N ASN A 225 14.49 -2.25 -1.21
CA ASN A 225 14.89 -2.35 0.19
C ASN A 225 16.17 -1.54 0.36
N PHE A 226 16.07 -0.44 1.08
CA PHE A 226 17.23 0.39 1.40
C PHE A 226 17.85 -0.10 2.70
N SER A 227 19.12 -0.49 2.64
CA SER A 227 19.95 -0.70 3.82
C SER A 227 21.04 0.38 3.81
N PHE A 228 21.09 1.17 4.86
CA PHE A 228 22.12 2.19 5.01
C PHE A 228 23.18 1.66 5.96
N THR A 229 24.36 1.39 5.44
CA THR A 229 25.56 1.16 6.27
C THR A 229 26.14 2.54 6.61
N ASN A 230 26.24 2.87 7.89
CA ASN A 230 27.06 3.97 8.31
C ASN A 230 28.50 3.67 7.90
N VAL A 231 28.98 4.28 6.83
CA VAL A 231 30.40 4.38 6.56
C VAL A 231 30.88 5.47 7.52
N ALA A 232 31.31 5.05 8.70
CA ALA A 232 32.07 5.95 9.59
C ALA A 232 33.35 6.31 8.83
N ASN A 233 33.49 7.60 8.52
CA ASN A 233 34.78 8.19 8.11
C ASN A 233 35.70 8.27 9.30
#